data_88c7094b7ccadd9204437042a2868b64
#
_entry.id   88c7094b7ccadd9204437042a2868b64
#
_cell.length_a   1.000
_cell.length_b   1.000
_cell.length_c   1.000
_cell.angle_alpha   90.00
_cell.angle_beta   90.00
_cell.angle_gamma   90.00
#
_symmetry.space_group_name_H-M   'P 1'
#
loop_
_entity.id
_entity.type
_entity.pdbx_description
1 polymer ?
#
loop_
_entity_poly.entity_id
_entity_poly.type
_entity_poly.pdbx_seq_one_letter_code
_entity_poly.pdbx_strand_id
1 'polypeptide(L)'
;MAGYISGDTRKVTTHRLVEMKQRGEKISMLTSYDYTTAQIVDGAGIDVILVGDSASNVMAGNVTTLPITLDQMIYHGKSVVRGVKRALVVVDLPFGTYQTSEYEAVTNAIKVMKITQIGRASCRERV
;
A
#
# COMPACT_ATOMS: atom_id res chain seq x y z
N MET A 1 19.50 0.30 5.21
CA MET A 1 19.72 -0.75 6.20
C MET A 1 18.44 -1.52 6.45
N ALA A 2 18.15 -2.38 5.51
CA ALA A 2 16.94 -3.17 5.59
C ALA A 2 16.99 -4.10 6.81
N GLY A 3 15.90 -4.19 7.52
CA GLY A 3 15.72 -5.16 8.58
C GLY A 3 16.49 -4.93 9.87
N TYR A 4 17.08 -3.76 10.04
CA TYR A 4 17.84 -3.53 11.27
C TYR A 4 16.97 -3.61 12.53
N ILE A 5 15.67 -3.38 12.40
CA ILE A 5 14.73 -3.47 13.53
C ILE A 5 14.48 -4.93 13.91
N SER A 6 14.30 -5.81 12.92
CA SER A 6 13.97 -7.20 13.14
C SER A 6 15.09 -8.17 12.78
N GLY A 7 16.09 -7.73 12.02
CA GLY A 7 17.12 -8.59 11.46
C GLY A 7 16.65 -9.55 10.38
N ASP A 8 15.36 -9.53 10.03
CA ASP A 8 14.73 -10.43 9.07
C ASP A 8 14.59 -9.74 7.72
N THR A 9 15.21 -10.29 6.67
CA THR A 9 15.21 -9.75 5.33
C THR A 9 14.24 -10.44 4.38
N ARG A 10 13.49 -11.43 4.86
CA ARG A 10 12.49 -12.11 4.04
C ARG A 10 11.35 -11.15 3.68
N LYS A 11 10.83 -11.31 2.47
CA LYS A 11 9.70 -10.50 2.00
C LYS A 11 8.48 -10.68 2.90
N VAL A 12 7.85 -9.58 3.29
CA VAL A 12 6.65 -9.60 4.11
C VAL A 12 5.44 -9.95 3.25
N THR A 13 4.69 -10.94 3.68
CA THR A 13 3.46 -11.41 3.04
C THR A 13 2.28 -11.25 4.00
N THR A 14 1.06 -11.37 3.49
CA THR A 14 -0.14 -11.36 4.35
C THR A 14 -0.10 -12.48 5.38
N HIS A 15 0.35 -13.67 4.99
CA HIS A 15 0.51 -14.81 5.88
C HIS A 15 1.49 -14.48 7.03
N ARG A 16 2.61 -13.85 6.70
CA ARG A 16 3.60 -13.46 7.70
C ARG A 16 3.05 -12.45 8.71
N LEU A 17 2.18 -11.54 8.30
CA LEU A 17 1.54 -10.61 9.22
C LEU A 17 0.67 -11.35 10.25
N VAL A 18 -0.04 -12.39 9.82
CA VAL A 18 -0.83 -13.24 10.72
C VAL A 18 0.08 -13.95 11.72
N GLU A 19 1.20 -14.51 11.25
CA GLU A 19 2.18 -15.15 12.14
C GLU A 19 2.75 -14.16 13.17
N MET A 20 3.10 -12.95 12.75
CA MET A 20 3.59 -11.90 13.64
C MET A 20 2.57 -11.59 14.74
N LYS A 21 1.30 -11.46 14.37
CA LYS A 21 0.23 -11.24 15.34
C LYS A 21 0.12 -12.39 16.33
N GLN A 22 0.20 -13.62 15.87
CA GLN A 22 0.13 -14.81 16.74
C GLN A 22 1.29 -14.87 17.72
N ARG A 23 2.47 -14.40 17.32
CA ARG A 23 3.65 -14.33 18.19
C ARG A 23 3.69 -13.08 19.09
N GLY A 24 2.71 -12.19 18.97
CA GLY A 24 2.67 -10.95 19.74
C GLY A 24 3.65 -9.88 19.24
N GLU A 25 4.19 -10.03 18.04
CA GLU A 25 5.08 -9.04 17.45
C GLU A 25 4.30 -7.84 16.91
N LYS A 26 4.85 -6.64 17.09
CA LYS A 26 4.27 -5.42 16.53
C LYS A 26 4.54 -5.34 15.03
N ILE A 27 3.54 -4.90 14.28
CA ILE A 27 3.65 -4.67 12.84
C ILE A 27 3.77 -3.17 12.62
N SER A 28 4.84 -2.74 11.99
CA SER A 28 5.04 -1.33 11.64
C SER A 28 4.46 -1.04 10.26
N MET A 29 3.78 0.10 10.14
CA MET A 29 3.18 0.54 8.89
C MET A 29 3.41 2.03 8.69
N LEU A 30 3.80 2.41 7.49
CA LEU A 30 4.06 3.81 7.14
C LEU A 30 3.60 4.06 5.71
N THR A 31 3.16 5.29 5.41
CA THR A 31 2.76 5.68 4.06
C THR A 31 3.95 6.07 3.20
N SER A 32 3.84 5.78 1.90
CA SER A 32 4.76 6.29 0.88
C SER A 32 4.03 6.39 -0.45
N TYR A 33 4.37 7.37 -1.28
CA TYR A 33 3.68 7.67 -2.53
C TYR A 33 4.61 7.70 -3.74
N ASP A 34 5.90 7.55 -3.54
CA ASP A 34 6.90 7.66 -4.60
C ASP A 34 8.04 6.66 -4.41
N TYR A 35 8.84 6.53 -5.46
CA TYR A 35 9.94 5.59 -5.53
C TYR A 35 11.03 5.88 -4.48
N THR A 36 11.46 7.12 -4.39
CA THR A 36 12.59 7.49 -3.52
C THR A 36 12.26 7.30 -2.05
N THR A 37 11.09 7.80 -1.62
CA THR A 37 10.64 7.63 -0.23
C THR A 37 10.39 6.17 0.10
N ALA A 38 9.85 5.39 -0.84
CA ALA A 38 9.64 3.96 -0.64
C ALA A 38 10.94 3.21 -0.37
N GLN A 39 12.02 3.54 -1.09
CA GLN A 39 13.33 2.94 -0.84
C GLN A 39 13.84 3.23 0.58
N ILE A 40 13.66 4.47 1.04
CA ILE A 40 14.10 4.88 2.38
C ILE A 40 13.29 4.15 3.46
N VAL A 41 11.98 4.13 3.30
CA VAL A 41 11.07 3.49 4.27
C VAL A 41 11.29 1.98 4.33
N ASP A 42 11.40 1.34 3.17
CA ASP A 42 11.69 -0.10 3.11
C ASP A 42 13.05 -0.43 3.71
N GLY A 43 14.06 0.38 3.41
CA GLY A 43 15.41 0.22 3.96
C GLY A 43 15.47 0.41 5.47
N ALA A 44 14.54 1.15 6.05
CA ALA A 44 14.44 1.32 7.50
C ALA A 44 13.84 0.10 8.22
N GLY A 45 13.31 -0.87 7.48
CA GLY A 45 12.77 -2.10 8.07
C GLY A 45 11.28 -2.07 8.38
N ILE A 46 10.53 -1.14 7.80
CA ILE A 46 9.07 -1.09 7.95
C ILE A 46 8.44 -2.34 7.32
N ASP A 47 7.45 -2.91 8.00
CA ASP A 47 6.81 -4.16 7.55
C ASP A 47 5.79 -3.94 6.45
N VAL A 48 5.01 -2.87 6.52
CA VAL A 48 3.95 -2.57 5.56
C VAL A 48 4.07 -1.13 5.08
N ILE A 49 4.00 -0.93 3.78
CA ILE A 49 3.95 0.40 3.18
C ILE A 49 2.57 0.60 2.58
N LEU A 50 1.88 1.64 3.03
CA LEU A 50 0.56 2.02 2.52
C LEU A 50 0.69 3.09 1.45
N VAL A 51 0.17 2.81 0.26
CA VAL A 51 -0.10 3.83 -0.75
C VAL A 51 -1.54 4.26 -0.54
N GLY A 52 -1.72 5.29 0.27
CA GLY A 52 -3.05 5.74 0.69
C GLY A 52 -3.69 6.70 -0.30
N ASP A 53 -5.03 6.76 -0.28
CA ASP A 53 -5.79 7.74 -1.05
C ASP A 53 -5.52 9.18 -0.58
N SER A 54 -4.89 9.34 0.58
CA SER A 54 -4.34 10.61 1.05
C SER A 54 -3.31 11.24 0.11
N ALA A 55 -2.84 10.50 -0.91
CA ALA A 55 -2.08 11.07 -2.01
C ALA A 55 -2.83 12.23 -2.68
N SER A 56 -4.16 12.19 -2.66
CA SER A 56 -5.00 13.31 -3.13
C SER A 56 -4.66 14.62 -2.42
N ASN A 57 -4.42 14.56 -1.11
CA ASN A 57 -4.07 15.71 -0.30
C ASN A 57 -2.59 16.08 -0.41
N VAL A 58 -1.72 15.13 -0.10
CA VAL A 58 -0.29 15.40 0.13
C VAL A 58 0.53 15.45 -1.15
N MET A 59 0.08 14.81 -2.22
CA MET A 59 0.78 14.83 -3.50
C MET A 59 0.12 15.78 -4.50
N ALA A 60 -1.22 15.83 -4.55
CA ALA A 60 -1.96 16.64 -5.51
C ALA A 60 -2.50 17.96 -4.94
N GLY A 61 -2.48 18.12 -3.61
CA GLY A 61 -2.93 19.37 -2.96
C GLY A 61 -4.44 19.53 -2.88
N ASN A 62 -5.22 18.46 -3.09
CA ASN A 62 -6.67 18.53 -2.95
C ASN A 62 -7.08 18.63 -1.48
N VAL A 63 -8.24 19.24 -1.22
CA VAL A 63 -8.77 19.39 0.14
C VAL A 63 -9.23 18.06 0.73
N THR A 64 -9.72 17.16 -0.12
CA THR A 64 -10.23 15.84 0.28
C THR A 64 -9.59 14.72 -0.53
N THR A 65 -9.87 13.48 -0.14
CA THR A 65 -9.41 12.30 -0.89
C THR A 65 -10.34 11.94 -2.05
N LEU A 66 -11.48 12.62 -2.20
CA LEU A 66 -12.48 12.30 -3.22
C LEU A 66 -11.98 12.40 -4.67
N PRO A 67 -11.19 13.43 -5.06
CA PRO A 67 -10.85 13.62 -6.47
C PRO A 67 -9.85 12.62 -7.04
N ILE A 68 -9.09 11.91 -6.20
CA ILE A 68 -8.04 11.02 -6.72
C ILE A 68 -8.65 9.88 -7.53
N THR A 69 -8.06 9.60 -8.69
CA THR A 69 -8.54 8.57 -9.61
C THR A 69 -7.82 7.24 -9.38
N LEU A 70 -8.43 6.16 -9.88
CA LEU A 70 -7.80 4.84 -9.85
C LEU A 70 -6.46 4.84 -10.61
N ASP A 71 -6.40 5.50 -11.77
CA ASP A 71 -5.17 5.58 -12.56
C ASP A 71 -4.05 6.30 -11.82
N GLN A 72 -4.38 7.35 -11.07
CA GLN A 72 -3.41 8.04 -10.22
C GLN A 72 -2.91 7.14 -9.09
N MET A 73 -3.80 6.38 -8.45
CA MET A 73 -3.41 5.43 -7.42
C MET A 73 -2.53 4.31 -7.98
N ILE A 74 -2.82 3.84 -9.19
CA ILE A 74 -1.99 2.85 -9.88
C ILE A 74 -0.59 3.44 -10.16
N TYR A 75 -0.50 4.68 -10.58
CA TYR A 75 0.78 5.36 -10.80
C TYR A 75 1.62 5.36 -9.52
N HIS A 76 1.03 5.79 -8.42
CA HIS A 76 1.73 5.80 -7.13
C HIS A 76 2.10 4.39 -6.67
N GLY A 77 1.20 3.44 -6.80
CA GLY A 77 1.45 2.03 -6.44
C GLY A 77 2.62 1.42 -7.21
N LYS A 78 2.68 1.65 -8.51
CA LYS A 78 3.79 1.19 -9.36
C LYS A 78 5.11 1.80 -8.92
N SER A 79 5.12 3.08 -8.63
CA SER A 79 6.33 3.79 -8.20
C SER A 79 6.87 3.22 -6.88
N VAL A 80 5.98 2.98 -5.93
CA VAL A 80 6.34 2.42 -4.62
C VAL A 80 6.83 0.98 -4.76
N VAL A 81 6.13 0.14 -5.50
CA VAL A 81 6.51 -1.27 -5.68
C VAL A 81 7.92 -1.42 -6.27
N ARG A 82 8.28 -0.54 -7.20
CA ARG A 82 9.63 -0.55 -7.79
C ARG A 82 10.73 -0.25 -6.77
N GLY A 83 10.42 0.50 -5.72
CA GLY A 83 11.38 0.89 -4.68
C GLY A 83 11.46 -0.07 -3.50
N VAL A 84 10.54 -1.03 -3.40
CA VAL A 84 10.39 -1.90 -2.23
C VAL A 84 10.93 -3.29 -2.53
N LYS A 85 11.72 -3.81 -1.60
CA LYS A 85 12.29 -5.17 -1.69
C LYS A 85 11.70 -6.12 -0.65
N ARG A 86 11.36 -5.63 0.52
CA ARG A 86 10.92 -6.44 1.66
C ARG A 86 9.47 -6.19 2.08
N ALA A 87 9.09 -4.94 2.30
CA ALA A 87 7.80 -4.56 2.86
C ALA A 87 6.62 -5.03 2.01
N LEU A 88 5.50 -5.34 2.65
CA LEU A 88 4.24 -5.57 1.97
C LEU A 88 3.66 -4.23 1.53
N VAL A 89 3.39 -4.08 0.25
CA VAL A 89 2.76 -2.87 -0.28
C VAL A 89 1.25 -3.05 -0.33
N VAL A 90 0.53 -2.11 0.25
CA VAL A 90 -0.94 -2.06 0.27
C VAL A 90 -1.37 -0.78 -0.42
N VAL A 91 -2.30 -0.88 -1.37
CA VAL A 91 -2.82 0.28 -2.09
C VAL A 91 -4.30 0.44 -1.77
N ASP A 92 -4.70 1.65 -1.37
CA ASP A 92 -6.10 1.99 -1.17
C ASP A 92 -6.82 2.11 -2.52
N LEU A 93 -8.03 1.61 -2.60
CA LEU A 93 -8.93 1.90 -3.71
C LEU A 93 -9.58 3.26 -3.46
N PRO A 94 -9.53 4.19 -4.44
CA PRO A 94 -10.11 5.51 -4.25
C PRO A 94 -11.63 5.49 -4.24
N PHE A 95 -12.22 6.56 -3.75
CA PHE A 95 -13.67 6.72 -3.66
C PHE A 95 -14.32 6.53 -5.04
N GLY A 96 -15.43 5.80 -5.07
CA GLY A 96 -16.18 5.51 -6.29
C GLY A 96 -15.74 4.26 -7.04
N THR A 97 -14.65 3.60 -6.62
CA THR A 97 -14.14 2.40 -7.30
C THR A 97 -14.60 1.09 -6.65
N TYR A 98 -15.25 1.15 -5.49
CA TYR A 98 -15.70 -0.05 -4.79
C TYR A 98 -17.07 0.08 -4.11
N GLN A 99 -17.69 1.28 -4.11
CA GLN A 99 -18.98 1.50 -3.43
C GLN A 99 -20.19 1.10 -4.27
N THR A 100 -20.07 1.07 -5.59
CA THR A 100 -21.23 0.88 -6.48
C THR A 100 -21.70 -0.57 -6.56
N SER A 101 -20.77 -1.54 -6.55
CA SER A 101 -21.09 -2.96 -6.58
C SER A 101 -19.87 -3.80 -6.16
N GLU A 102 -20.12 -5.02 -5.71
CA GLU A 102 -19.06 -6.00 -5.43
C GLU A 102 -18.27 -6.35 -6.68
N TYR A 103 -18.96 -6.49 -7.81
CA TYR A 103 -18.32 -6.77 -9.10
C TYR A 103 -17.31 -5.69 -9.47
N GLU A 104 -17.69 -4.43 -9.37
CA GLU A 104 -16.79 -3.31 -9.68
C GLU A 104 -15.62 -3.24 -8.68
N ALA A 105 -15.89 -3.45 -7.39
CA ALA A 105 -14.85 -3.48 -6.37
C ALA A 105 -13.80 -4.54 -6.67
N VAL A 106 -14.21 -5.75 -6.97
CA VAL A 106 -13.30 -6.87 -7.29
C VAL A 106 -12.56 -6.60 -8.59
N THR A 107 -13.25 -6.13 -9.62
CA THR A 107 -12.64 -5.78 -10.91
C THR A 107 -11.53 -4.74 -10.76
N ASN A 108 -11.79 -3.68 -10.00
CA ASN A 108 -10.82 -2.62 -9.75
C ASN A 108 -9.64 -3.10 -8.89
N ALA A 109 -9.91 -3.93 -7.88
CA ALA A 109 -8.85 -4.53 -7.07
C ALA A 109 -7.93 -5.43 -7.91
N ILE A 110 -8.49 -6.24 -8.78
CA ILE A 110 -7.72 -7.08 -9.71
C ILE A 110 -6.87 -6.22 -10.63
N LYS A 111 -7.43 -5.15 -11.18
CA LYS A 111 -6.71 -4.22 -12.06
C LYS A 111 -5.50 -3.61 -11.35
N VAL A 112 -5.69 -3.14 -10.12
CA VAL A 112 -4.60 -2.56 -9.32
C VAL A 112 -3.52 -3.61 -9.07
N MET A 113 -3.88 -4.78 -8.58
CA MET A 113 -2.91 -5.83 -8.28
C MET A 113 -2.15 -6.31 -9.52
N LYS A 114 -2.85 -6.49 -10.63
CA LYS A 114 -2.24 -6.97 -11.87
C LYS A 114 -1.25 -5.97 -12.46
N ILE A 115 -1.59 -4.69 -12.47
CA ILE A 115 -0.73 -3.64 -13.07
C ILE A 115 0.42 -3.27 -12.16
N THR A 116 0.16 -3.14 -10.86
CA THR A 116 1.18 -2.69 -9.89
C THR A 116 2.00 -3.84 -9.32
N GLN A 117 1.48 -5.06 -9.36
CA GLN A 117 2.07 -6.25 -8.72
C GLN A 117 2.27 -6.08 -7.21
N ILE A 118 1.36 -5.35 -6.58
CA ILE A 118 1.36 -5.15 -5.13
C ILE A 118 0.97 -6.42 -4.37
N GLY A 119 1.27 -6.45 -3.07
CA GLY A 119 0.87 -7.54 -2.20
C GLY A 119 -0.62 -7.53 -1.85
N ARG A 120 -1.27 -6.36 -1.82
CA ARG A 120 -2.67 -6.24 -1.46
C ARG A 120 -3.30 -4.94 -1.95
N ALA A 121 -4.52 -5.04 -2.50
CA ALA A 121 -5.40 -3.90 -2.71
C ALA A 121 -6.37 -3.80 -1.52
N SER A 122 -6.60 -2.60 -1.03
CA SER A 122 -7.47 -2.34 0.12
C SER A 122 -8.69 -1.55 -0.29
N CYS A 123 -9.87 -2.13 -0.02
CA CYS A 123 -11.14 -1.41 -0.05
C CYS A 123 -11.42 -0.95 1.37
N ARG A 124 -11.20 0.31 1.63
CA ARG A 124 -11.44 0.87 2.95
C ARG A 124 -12.67 1.72 2.93
N GLU A 125 -13.72 1.22 3.55
CA GLU A 125 -14.92 2.02 3.76
C GLU A 125 -14.63 3.05 4.85
N ARG A 126 -14.80 4.33 4.52
CA ARG A 126 -14.77 5.40 5.51
C ARG A 126 -16.20 5.73 5.90
N VAL A 127 -16.46 5.46 7.12
CA VAL A 127 -17.70 5.94 7.74
C VAL A 127 -17.51 7.39 8.14
#